data_428d3bfa2d252b2e78561b8531580552
#
_entry.id   428d3bfa2d252b2e78561b8531580552
#
_cell.length_a   1.000
_cell.length_b   1.000
_cell.length_c   1.000
_cell.angle_alpha   90.00
_cell.angle_beta   90.00
_cell.angle_gamma   90.00
#
_symmetry.space_group_name_H-M   'P 1'
#
loop_
_entity.id
_entity.type
_entity.pdbx_description
1 polymer ?
#
loop_
_entity_poly.entity_id
_entity_poly.type
_entity_poly.pdbx_seq_one_letter_code
_entity_poly.pdbx_strand_id
1 'polypeptide(L)'
;MKRILAILMLAALMLSMVACGGGKISYQDAKDNNQLTEPPKTNDQGEVVVGNFAVPSVGYDGSEVTIKFAHTMGQKLTEALDIHIARFNELYPNITIEHDSYGGWADIAKLINEESTAGNHPDIAYCYPDHVAQYRQSWIAVTLDELIKSEIEVTRADGSKEKLGLTQEQIDDFIPGFYNEGKVYGDGLMYTLPMSKSTEVLYYNKTFFEANNLKVPTTWIEMEEVCRQIKALDPKSIPLGYDSEDNMFITMCEQYGYGYTSATGDEKFLFNNDGAKAFAKEFREWHQDGLLTTEALYGAYTSGLFTELDKSISHSYMCIGSSGGASYQIPDNKAFEVGVASVPQVDPANPKVISQGPSLCLLKDQSDGSDQRVVASWLFMKFLTTDLLFQTDFSSRSGYMPVIQSAQENETYANWLNKANGYEFLTAMTVKVGLEAKKSYFTSEAFVGSSLAREQVGFLLAKCMSETTTDVDKFIAEAFDATYKTCKQKAG
;
A
#
# COMPACT_ATOMS: atom_id res chain seq x y z
N MET A 1 -26.52 -36.10 -32.14
CA MET A 1 -25.10 -35.95 -31.77
C MET A 1 -24.66 -34.52 -31.56
N LYS A 2 -24.90 -33.53 -32.45
CA LYS A 2 -24.45 -32.14 -32.26
C LYS A 2 -25.05 -31.40 -31.03
N ARG A 3 -26.27 -31.74 -30.60
CA ARG A 3 -26.91 -31.13 -29.40
C ARG A 3 -26.41 -31.71 -28.07
N ILE A 4 -25.94 -32.94 -28.06
CA ILE A 4 -25.39 -33.60 -26.86
C ILE A 4 -23.95 -33.11 -26.62
N LEU A 5 -23.19 -32.84 -27.68
CA LEU A 5 -21.83 -32.24 -27.55
C LEU A 5 -21.87 -30.82 -27.05
N ALA A 6 -22.91 -30.02 -27.43
CA ALA A 6 -23.07 -28.65 -26.94
C ALA A 6 -23.45 -28.61 -25.45
N ILE A 7 -24.25 -29.59 -24.96
CA ILE A 7 -24.62 -29.65 -23.53
C ILE A 7 -23.43 -30.13 -22.67
N LEU A 8 -22.59 -31.03 -23.19
CA LEU A 8 -21.37 -31.46 -22.51
C LEU A 8 -20.29 -30.37 -22.50
N MET A 9 -20.17 -29.52 -23.53
CA MET A 9 -19.30 -28.35 -23.51
C MET A 9 -19.83 -27.24 -22.57
N LEU A 10 -21.14 -27.03 -22.47
CA LEU A 10 -21.73 -26.10 -21.52
C LEU A 10 -21.57 -26.56 -20.06
N ALA A 11 -21.68 -27.88 -19.81
CA ALA A 11 -21.44 -28.46 -18.49
C ALA A 11 -19.95 -28.38 -18.09
N ALA A 12 -19.03 -28.58 -19.03
CA ALA A 12 -17.58 -28.38 -18.78
C ALA A 12 -17.23 -26.91 -18.57
N LEU A 13 -17.89 -25.94 -19.27
CA LEU A 13 -17.74 -24.53 -19.03
C LEU A 13 -18.38 -24.06 -17.70
N MET A 14 -19.45 -24.71 -17.24
CA MET A 14 -20.02 -24.39 -15.92
C MET A 14 -19.23 -24.97 -14.75
N LEU A 15 -18.47 -26.06 -14.93
CA LEU A 15 -17.53 -26.55 -13.93
C LEU A 15 -16.25 -25.70 -13.83
N SER A 16 -15.88 -24.99 -14.92
CA SER A 16 -14.75 -24.06 -14.88
C SER A 16 -15.11 -22.66 -14.33
N MET A 17 -16.39 -22.34 -14.18
CA MET A 17 -16.84 -21.07 -13.56
C MET A 17 -17.06 -21.15 -12.04
N VAL A 18 -16.85 -22.29 -11.41
CA VAL A 18 -16.90 -22.44 -9.93
C VAL A 18 -15.56 -22.06 -9.27
N ALA A 19 -14.50 -21.80 -10.06
CA ALA A 19 -13.17 -21.42 -9.55
C ALA A 19 -12.93 -19.90 -9.46
N CYS A 20 -13.94 -19.04 -9.65
CA CYS A 20 -13.81 -17.58 -9.53
C CYS A 20 -14.51 -16.98 -8.30
N GLY A 21 -14.74 -17.77 -7.28
CA GLY A 21 -15.07 -17.29 -5.95
C GLY A 21 -13.88 -17.57 -5.05
N GLY A 22 -13.20 -16.53 -4.51
CA GLY A 22 -12.09 -16.67 -3.58
C GLY A 22 -12.49 -17.36 -2.27
N GLY A 23 -12.97 -18.59 -2.36
CA GLY A 23 -13.29 -19.46 -1.23
C GLY A 23 -12.00 -20.00 -0.61
N LYS A 24 -11.97 -20.11 0.70
CA LYS A 24 -10.88 -20.73 1.46
C LYS A 24 -10.64 -22.15 0.95
N ILE A 25 -9.46 -22.38 0.36
CA ILE A 25 -9.04 -23.71 -0.09
C ILE A 25 -8.66 -24.53 1.16
N SER A 26 -9.11 -25.80 1.24
CA SER A 26 -8.65 -26.64 2.33
C SER A 26 -7.14 -26.92 2.21
N TYR A 27 -6.49 -27.19 3.34
CA TYR A 27 -5.06 -27.56 3.33
C TYR A 27 -4.80 -28.77 2.43
N GLN A 28 -5.71 -29.77 2.42
CA GLN A 28 -5.56 -30.95 1.58
C GLN A 28 -5.72 -30.63 0.09
N ASP A 29 -6.69 -29.78 -0.26
CA ASP A 29 -6.86 -29.37 -1.67
C ASP A 29 -5.65 -28.56 -2.16
N ALA A 30 -5.11 -27.68 -1.32
CA ALA A 30 -3.89 -26.94 -1.63
C ALA A 30 -2.69 -27.87 -1.81
N LYS A 31 -2.56 -28.91 -0.99
CA LYS A 31 -1.53 -29.93 -1.10
C LYS A 31 -1.65 -30.72 -2.41
N ASP A 32 -2.85 -31.11 -2.77
CA ASP A 32 -3.11 -31.86 -3.99
C ASP A 32 -2.87 -31.01 -5.26
N ASN A 33 -2.89 -29.68 -5.13
CA ASN A 33 -2.63 -28.70 -6.20
C ASN A 33 -1.21 -28.08 -6.15
N ASN A 34 -0.28 -28.67 -5.41
CA ASN A 34 1.11 -28.17 -5.25
C ASN A 34 1.27 -26.74 -4.71
N GLN A 35 0.34 -26.27 -3.87
CA GLN A 35 0.31 -24.91 -3.35
C GLN A 35 0.49 -24.89 -1.83
N LEU A 36 1.67 -25.17 -1.29
CA LEU A 36 1.71 -25.23 0.18
C LEU A 36 2.87 -24.56 0.85
N THR A 37 2.48 -23.62 1.72
CA THR A 37 3.13 -23.46 3.01
C THR A 37 2.57 -24.48 4.01
N GLU A 38 3.39 -24.89 4.99
CA GLU A 38 2.88 -25.71 6.11
C GLU A 38 1.86 -24.88 6.93
N PRO A 39 0.85 -25.52 7.54
CA PRO A 39 -0.03 -24.78 8.45
C PRO A 39 0.74 -24.28 9.66
N PRO A 40 0.49 -23.04 10.12
CA PRO A 40 1.07 -22.54 11.36
C PRO A 40 0.75 -23.46 12.52
N LYS A 41 1.75 -23.73 13.39
CA LYS A 41 1.54 -24.57 14.58
C LYS A 41 0.96 -23.73 15.70
N THR A 42 -0.07 -24.28 16.35
CA THR A 42 -0.73 -23.65 17.50
C THR A 42 -0.40 -24.41 18.79
N ASN A 43 -0.40 -23.70 19.93
CA ASN A 43 -0.37 -24.30 21.25
C ASN A 43 -1.75 -24.84 21.65
N ASP A 44 -1.85 -25.41 22.84
CA ASP A 44 -3.11 -25.99 23.39
C ASP A 44 -4.21 -24.92 23.60
N GLN A 45 -3.84 -23.65 23.62
CA GLN A 45 -4.76 -22.51 23.74
C GLN A 45 -5.24 -22.01 22.37
N GLY A 46 -4.74 -22.60 21.27
CA GLY A 46 -5.05 -22.19 19.90
C GLY A 46 -4.24 -20.97 19.41
N GLU A 47 -3.26 -20.51 20.17
CA GLU A 47 -2.37 -19.43 19.77
C GLU A 47 -1.29 -19.95 18.81
N VAL A 48 -0.99 -19.19 17.73
CA VAL A 48 0.07 -19.55 16.79
C VAL A 48 1.44 -19.34 17.45
N VAL A 49 2.24 -20.39 17.49
CA VAL A 49 3.56 -20.40 18.13
C VAL A 49 4.73 -20.62 17.15
N VAL A 50 4.45 -21.12 15.94
CA VAL A 50 5.42 -21.34 14.87
C VAL A 50 4.79 -20.94 13.55
N GLY A 51 5.56 -20.25 12.70
CA GLY A 51 5.15 -19.88 11.36
C GLY A 51 4.95 -21.09 10.43
N ASN A 52 4.57 -20.82 9.20
CA ASN A 52 4.21 -21.81 8.18
C ASN A 52 5.39 -22.23 7.28
N PHE A 53 6.60 -21.79 7.58
CA PHE A 53 7.80 -22.14 6.83
C PHE A 53 8.92 -22.58 7.75
N ALA A 54 9.43 -23.79 7.51
CA ALA A 54 10.58 -24.32 8.24
C ALA A 54 11.87 -23.97 7.48
N VAL A 55 12.71 -23.15 8.08
CA VAL A 55 13.99 -22.77 7.48
C VAL A 55 14.89 -24.01 7.37
N PRO A 56 15.46 -24.33 6.18
CA PRO A 56 16.42 -25.42 6.05
C PRO A 56 17.60 -25.24 7.00
N SER A 57 18.09 -26.34 7.59
CA SER A 57 19.16 -26.31 8.61
C SER A 57 20.48 -25.70 8.12
N VAL A 58 20.71 -25.71 6.80
CA VAL A 58 21.89 -25.10 6.16
C VAL A 58 21.63 -23.66 5.70
N GLY A 59 20.37 -23.19 5.83
CA GLY A 59 19.97 -21.92 5.22
C GLY A 59 20.02 -21.98 3.70
N TYR A 60 20.70 -21.02 3.06
CA TYR A 60 21.02 -21.07 1.64
C TYR A 60 22.23 -21.99 1.44
N ASP A 61 22.07 -23.01 0.61
CA ASP A 61 23.09 -24.07 0.39
C ASP A 61 24.09 -23.74 -0.74
N GLY A 62 23.92 -22.58 -1.39
CA GLY A 62 24.79 -22.15 -2.50
C GLY A 62 24.37 -22.70 -3.86
N SER A 63 23.25 -23.39 -3.97
CA SER A 63 22.72 -23.91 -5.24
C SER A 63 22.35 -22.78 -6.21
N GLU A 64 22.37 -23.07 -7.50
CA GLU A 64 21.83 -22.15 -8.52
C GLU A 64 20.31 -22.04 -8.36
N VAL A 65 19.85 -20.82 -8.14
CA VAL A 65 18.42 -20.52 -7.92
C VAL A 65 18.02 -19.31 -8.76
N THR A 66 16.91 -19.43 -9.48
CA THR A 66 16.24 -18.29 -10.10
C THR A 66 15.00 -17.94 -9.30
N ILE A 67 14.87 -16.68 -8.91
CA ILE A 67 13.68 -16.14 -8.24
C ILE A 67 13.00 -15.10 -9.15
N LYS A 68 11.68 -15.07 -9.11
CA LYS A 68 10.84 -14.15 -9.87
C LYS A 68 10.28 -13.06 -8.95
N PHE A 69 10.50 -11.82 -9.31
CA PHE A 69 10.02 -10.66 -8.56
C PHE A 69 9.00 -9.83 -9.36
N ALA A 70 7.77 -9.78 -8.90
CA ALA A 70 6.70 -8.96 -9.48
C ALA A 70 6.57 -7.60 -8.78
N HIS A 71 6.62 -6.51 -9.55
CA HIS A 71 6.52 -5.14 -9.02
C HIS A 71 5.75 -4.20 -9.98
N THR A 72 5.58 -2.93 -9.59
CA THR A 72 4.91 -1.89 -10.39
C THR A 72 5.85 -0.73 -10.73
N MET A 73 7.16 -0.93 -10.66
CA MET A 73 8.15 0.12 -10.91
C MET A 73 8.12 0.57 -12.37
N GLY A 74 8.07 1.87 -12.60
CA GLY A 74 8.34 2.45 -13.91
C GLY A 74 9.84 2.39 -14.25
N GLN A 75 10.19 2.68 -15.51
CA GLN A 75 11.53 2.52 -16.08
C GLN A 75 12.65 3.07 -15.18
N LYS A 76 12.52 4.31 -14.67
CA LYS A 76 13.54 4.94 -13.82
C LYS A 76 13.85 4.17 -12.54
N LEU A 77 12.82 3.56 -11.94
CA LEU A 77 12.98 2.76 -10.72
C LEU A 77 13.46 1.35 -11.02
N THR A 78 13.08 0.80 -12.17
CA THR A 78 13.60 -0.48 -12.67
C THR A 78 15.12 -0.39 -12.92
N GLU A 79 15.59 0.71 -13.55
CA GLU A 79 17.03 0.96 -13.72
C GLU A 79 17.77 1.07 -12.38
N ALA A 80 17.15 1.66 -11.36
CA ALA A 80 17.72 1.69 -10.00
C ALA A 80 17.75 0.28 -9.39
N LEU A 81 16.69 -0.49 -9.55
CA LEU A 81 16.63 -1.88 -9.08
C LEU A 81 17.74 -2.73 -9.72
N ASP A 82 17.96 -2.63 -11.04
CA ASP A 82 18.99 -3.35 -11.77
C ASP A 82 20.40 -3.11 -11.21
N ILE A 83 20.70 -1.86 -10.86
CA ILE A 83 21.99 -1.50 -10.22
C ILE A 83 22.15 -2.25 -8.90
N HIS A 84 21.08 -2.33 -8.10
CA HIS A 84 21.14 -2.98 -6.80
C HIS A 84 21.04 -4.51 -6.89
N ILE A 85 20.39 -5.06 -7.90
CA ILE A 85 20.47 -6.50 -8.22
C ILE A 85 21.92 -6.89 -8.54
N ALA A 86 22.62 -6.09 -9.35
CA ALA A 86 24.02 -6.35 -9.63
C ALA A 86 24.88 -6.36 -8.35
N ARG A 87 24.65 -5.44 -7.40
CA ARG A 87 25.31 -5.44 -6.08
C ARG A 87 24.95 -6.66 -5.24
N PHE A 88 23.69 -7.09 -5.27
CA PHE A 88 23.25 -8.31 -4.59
C PHE A 88 23.94 -9.55 -5.19
N ASN A 89 24.08 -9.62 -6.52
CA ASN A 89 24.74 -10.71 -7.23
C ASN A 89 26.25 -10.79 -6.94
N GLU A 90 26.91 -9.67 -6.57
CA GLU A 90 28.28 -9.71 -6.06
C GLU A 90 28.38 -10.50 -4.74
N LEU A 91 27.31 -10.49 -3.91
CA LEU A 91 27.23 -11.24 -2.66
C LEU A 91 26.81 -12.69 -2.88
N TYR A 92 25.84 -12.92 -3.78
CA TYR A 92 25.22 -14.21 -4.06
C TYR A 92 25.11 -14.48 -5.56
N PRO A 93 26.24 -14.85 -6.23
CA PRO A 93 26.29 -14.99 -7.70
C PRO A 93 25.42 -16.13 -8.25
N ASN A 94 25.06 -17.10 -7.42
CA ASN A 94 24.23 -18.24 -7.83
C ASN A 94 22.72 -17.96 -7.70
N ILE A 95 22.32 -16.75 -7.24
CA ILE A 95 20.93 -16.34 -7.18
C ILE A 95 20.66 -15.39 -8.35
N THR A 96 19.88 -15.86 -9.31
CA THR A 96 19.41 -15.02 -10.44
C THR A 96 18.08 -14.36 -10.08
N ILE A 97 17.98 -13.06 -10.31
CA ILE A 97 16.74 -12.30 -10.10
C ILE A 97 16.13 -12.00 -11.46
N GLU A 98 14.98 -12.60 -11.74
CA GLU A 98 14.10 -12.22 -12.85
C GLU A 98 13.01 -11.32 -12.30
N HIS A 99 12.83 -10.14 -12.88
CA HIS A 99 11.79 -9.23 -12.40
C HIS A 99 10.97 -8.63 -13.52
N ASP A 100 9.68 -8.47 -13.26
CA ASP A 100 8.74 -7.90 -14.21
C ASP A 100 7.91 -6.77 -13.58
N SER A 101 7.68 -5.72 -14.38
CA SER A 101 6.81 -4.62 -14.01
C SER A 101 5.39 -4.84 -14.56
N TYR A 102 4.43 -4.85 -13.68
CA TYR A 102 2.99 -4.95 -13.98
C TYR A 102 2.33 -3.58 -13.91
N GLY A 103 1.15 -3.43 -14.55
CA GLY A 103 0.46 -2.14 -14.68
C GLY A 103 0.08 -1.49 -13.36
N GLY A 104 -0.34 -2.29 -12.39
CA GLY A 104 -0.72 -1.79 -11.07
C GLY A 104 -0.75 -2.89 -10.00
N TRP A 105 -1.08 -2.49 -8.79
CA TRP A 105 -1.17 -3.37 -7.62
C TRP A 105 -2.22 -4.48 -7.80
N ALA A 106 -3.37 -4.13 -8.40
CA ALA A 106 -4.44 -5.07 -8.69
C ALA A 106 -4.02 -6.10 -9.74
N ASP A 107 -3.16 -5.72 -10.70
CA ASP A 107 -2.67 -6.62 -11.74
C ASP A 107 -1.74 -7.68 -11.16
N ILE A 108 -0.85 -7.29 -10.21
CA ILE A 108 -0.01 -8.25 -9.46
C ILE A 108 -0.88 -9.19 -8.64
N ALA A 109 -1.85 -8.66 -7.88
CA ALA A 109 -2.73 -9.48 -7.06
C ALA A 109 -3.55 -10.46 -7.92
N LYS A 110 -4.03 -10.02 -9.07
CA LYS A 110 -4.73 -10.86 -10.04
C LYS A 110 -3.83 -11.96 -10.60
N LEU A 111 -2.62 -11.59 -11.05
CA LEU A 111 -1.62 -12.56 -11.53
C LEU A 111 -1.37 -13.65 -10.49
N ILE A 112 -1.06 -13.28 -9.25
CA ILE A 112 -0.76 -14.23 -8.19
C ILE A 112 -1.95 -15.16 -7.93
N ASN A 113 -3.18 -14.63 -7.88
CA ASN A 113 -4.37 -15.42 -7.66
C ASN A 113 -4.66 -16.39 -8.83
N GLU A 114 -4.42 -15.97 -10.08
CA GLU A 114 -4.63 -16.81 -11.27
C GLU A 114 -3.55 -17.89 -11.41
N GLU A 115 -2.29 -17.57 -11.12
CA GLU A 115 -1.15 -18.47 -11.29
C GLU A 115 -0.87 -19.34 -10.04
N SER A 116 -1.49 -19.02 -8.91
CA SER A 116 -1.28 -19.76 -7.66
C SER A 116 -1.60 -21.25 -7.80
N THR A 117 -2.71 -21.60 -8.51
CA THR A 117 -3.13 -22.99 -8.72
C THR A 117 -2.17 -23.77 -9.62
N ALA A 118 -1.50 -23.08 -10.55
CA ALA A 118 -0.53 -23.69 -11.45
C ALA A 118 0.90 -23.77 -10.87
N GLY A 119 1.17 -23.10 -9.73
CA GLY A 119 2.50 -22.98 -9.15
C GLY A 119 3.46 -22.10 -9.96
N ASN A 120 2.93 -21.22 -10.83
CA ASN A 120 3.72 -20.34 -11.69
C ASN A 120 3.81 -18.90 -11.17
N HIS A 121 3.21 -18.63 -10.01
CA HIS A 121 3.26 -17.31 -9.37
C HIS A 121 4.71 -16.87 -9.07
N PRO A 122 4.98 -15.56 -8.92
CA PRO A 122 6.31 -15.08 -8.53
C PRO A 122 6.68 -15.58 -7.13
N ASP A 123 8.00 -15.60 -6.84
CA ASP A 123 8.54 -15.99 -5.52
C ASP A 123 8.51 -14.83 -4.52
N ILE A 124 8.60 -13.60 -5.03
CA ILE A 124 8.55 -12.35 -4.25
C ILE A 124 7.69 -11.34 -5.01
N ALA A 125 6.87 -10.58 -4.30
CA ALA A 125 6.00 -9.61 -4.93
C ALA A 125 5.82 -8.33 -4.10
N TYR A 126 5.61 -7.22 -4.80
CA TYR A 126 4.98 -6.04 -4.22
C TYR A 126 3.58 -6.37 -3.75
N CYS A 127 3.25 -5.94 -2.56
CA CYS A 127 1.93 -6.17 -1.98
C CYS A 127 1.49 -5.04 -1.05
N TYR A 128 0.18 -4.94 -0.91
CA TYR A 128 -0.46 -4.35 0.25
C TYR A 128 -0.93 -5.47 1.20
N PRO A 129 -1.14 -5.18 2.48
CA PRO A 129 -1.63 -6.17 3.44
C PRO A 129 -2.92 -6.88 2.97
N ASP A 130 -3.83 -6.15 2.35
CA ASP A 130 -5.09 -6.67 1.80
C ASP A 130 -4.89 -7.79 0.76
N HIS A 131 -3.86 -7.68 -0.08
CA HIS A 131 -3.52 -8.70 -1.08
C HIS A 131 -2.98 -9.96 -0.40
N VAL A 132 -2.07 -9.79 0.57
CA VAL A 132 -1.50 -10.92 1.31
C VAL A 132 -2.56 -11.69 2.10
N ALA A 133 -3.60 -11.01 2.60
CA ALA A 133 -4.74 -11.67 3.23
C ALA A 133 -5.42 -12.67 2.29
N GLN A 134 -5.44 -12.42 0.97
CA GLN A 134 -5.93 -13.36 -0.04
C GLN A 134 -4.92 -14.49 -0.29
N TYR A 135 -3.63 -14.18 -0.42
CA TYR A 135 -2.58 -15.19 -0.67
C TYR A 135 -2.47 -16.22 0.47
N ARG A 136 -2.76 -15.79 1.70
CA ARG A 136 -2.86 -16.69 2.87
C ARG A 136 -3.96 -17.74 2.72
N GLN A 137 -5.08 -17.40 2.09
CA GLN A 137 -6.17 -18.36 1.83
C GLN A 137 -5.76 -19.44 0.84
N SER A 138 -4.89 -19.10 -0.10
CA SER A 138 -4.36 -20.02 -1.10
C SER A 138 -3.17 -20.82 -0.60
N TRP A 139 -2.76 -20.64 0.67
CA TRP A 139 -1.64 -21.33 1.31
C TRP A 139 -0.28 -21.11 0.62
N ILE A 140 -0.10 -19.98 -0.04
CA ILE A 140 1.15 -19.66 -0.75
C ILE A 140 1.97 -18.57 -0.03
N ALA A 141 1.35 -17.74 0.84
CA ALA A 141 2.06 -16.70 1.57
C ALA A 141 2.93 -17.28 2.68
N VAL A 142 4.22 -16.98 2.66
CA VAL A 142 5.21 -17.42 3.64
C VAL A 142 5.20 -16.50 4.86
N THR A 143 5.20 -17.07 6.07
CA THR A 143 5.47 -16.31 7.29
C THR A 143 6.97 -16.06 7.44
N LEU A 144 7.34 -14.86 7.83
CA LEU A 144 8.74 -14.43 7.93
C LEU A 144 9.36 -14.68 9.31
N ASP A 145 8.56 -15.09 10.29
CA ASP A 145 9.00 -15.19 11.70
C ASP A 145 10.22 -16.07 11.88
N GLU A 146 10.23 -17.27 11.31
CA GLU A 146 11.36 -18.20 11.45
C GLU A 146 12.57 -17.75 10.61
N LEU A 147 12.34 -17.08 9.49
CA LEU A 147 13.40 -16.45 8.70
C LEU A 147 14.04 -15.29 9.45
N ILE A 148 13.23 -14.40 10.04
CA ILE A 148 13.70 -13.24 10.83
C ILE A 148 14.53 -13.71 12.04
N LYS A 149 14.09 -14.74 12.75
CA LYS A 149 14.74 -15.25 13.96
C LYS A 149 15.95 -16.16 13.71
N SER A 150 16.17 -16.57 12.44
CA SER A 150 17.18 -17.57 12.10
C SER A 150 18.59 -17.13 12.52
N GLU A 151 19.27 -17.96 13.30
CA GLU A 151 20.68 -17.78 13.71
C GLU A 151 21.65 -18.48 12.75
N ILE A 152 21.15 -19.10 11.68
CA ILE A 152 21.98 -19.79 10.68
C ILE A 152 22.88 -18.78 10.00
N GLU A 153 24.16 -19.12 9.83
CA GLU A 153 25.11 -18.35 9.04
C GLU A 153 25.09 -18.82 7.58
N VAL A 154 24.99 -17.90 6.64
CA VAL A 154 25.15 -18.14 5.20
C VAL A 154 26.46 -17.52 4.72
N THR A 155 27.07 -18.14 3.71
CA THR A 155 28.38 -17.72 3.18
C THR A 155 28.19 -16.93 1.90
N ARG A 156 28.77 -15.73 1.84
CA ARG A 156 28.79 -14.87 0.66
C ARG A 156 29.92 -15.29 -0.32
N ALA A 157 29.89 -14.77 -1.53
CA ALA A 157 30.88 -15.05 -2.58
C ALA A 157 32.34 -14.76 -2.16
N ASP A 158 32.55 -13.72 -1.34
CA ASP A 158 33.86 -13.36 -0.82
C ASP A 158 34.36 -14.24 0.36
N GLY A 159 33.56 -15.25 0.75
CA GLY A 159 33.83 -16.14 1.87
C GLY A 159 33.45 -15.57 3.23
N SER A 160 32.96 -14.33 3.31
CA SER A 160 32.42 -13.78 4.54
C SER A 160 31.09 -14.47 4.92
N LYS A 161 30.76 -14.44 6.19
CA LYS A 161 29.52 -14.99 6.70
C LYS A 161 28.59 -13.90 7.16
N GLU A 162 27.31 -14.11 6.93
CA GLU A 162 26.27 -13.28 7.54
C GLU A 162 25.17 -14.15 8.16
N LYS A 163 24.50 -13.60 9.17
CA LYS A 163 23.31 -14.22 9.75
C LYS A 163 22.18 -14.23 8.71
N LEU A 164 21.56 -15.38 8.48
CA LEU A 164 20.40 -15.49 7.58
C LEU A 164 19.27 -14.58 8.06
N GLY A 165 18.95 -14.61 9.37
CA GLY A 165 17.93 -13.76 9.98
C GLY A 165 18.34 -12.28 10.07
N LEU A 166 17.46 -11.48 10.66
CA LEU A 166 17.76 -10.10 11.01
C LEU A 166 18.50 -10.03 12.34
N THR A 167 19.45 -9.12 12.47
CA THR A 167 20.01 -8.76 13.77
C THR A 167 19.02 -7.87 14.53
N GLN A 168 19.18 -7.80 15.85
CA GLN A 168 18.35 -6.90 16.66
C GLN A 168 18.54 -5.43 16.21
N GLU A 169 19.75 -5.04 15.84
CA GLU A 169 20.07 -3.72 15.31
C GLU A 169 19.29 -3.43 14.01
N GLN A 170 19.21 -4.40 13.09
CA GLN A 170 18.42 -4.25 11.86
C GLN A 170 16.91 -4.15 12.16
N ILE A 171 16.40 -4.90 13.15
CA ILE A 171 14.99 -4.81 13.54
C ILE A 171 14.70 -3.44 14.15
N ASP A 172 15.56 -2.96 15.05
CA ASP A 172 15.41 -1.69 15.74
C ASP A 172 15.59 -0.49 14.79
N ASP A 173 16.30 -0.67 13.66
CA ASP A 173 16.50 0.34 12.63
C ASP A 173 15.27 0.57 11.76
N PHE A 174 14.36 -0.40 11.64
CA PHE A 174 13.11 -0.16 10.92
C PHE A 174 12.28 0.93 11.60
N ILE A 175 11.60 1.73 10.77
CA ILE A 175 10.57 2.65 11.26
C ILE A 175 9.41 1.81 11.79
N PRO A 176 9.05 1.89 13.09
CA PRO A 176 8.16 0.93 13.73
C PRO A 176 6.78 0.79 13.06
N GLY A 177 6.19 1.91 12.62
CA GLY A 177 4.89 1.89 11.93
C GLY A 177 4.92 1.09 10.63
N PHE A 178 6.02 1.17 9.88
CA PHE A 178 6.19 0.42 8.64
C PHE A 178 6.48 -1.06 8.89
N TYR A 179 7.33 -1.38 9.88
CA TYR A 179 7.64 -2.76 10.24
C TYR A 179 6.41 -3.51 10.76
N ASN A 180 5.64 -2.87 11.63
CA ASN A 180 4.46 -3.50 12.25
C ASN A 180 3.31 -3.74 11.26
N GLU A 181 3.29 -3.06 10.11
CA GLU A 181 2.35 -3.35 9.02
C GLU A 181 2.40 -4.83 8.59
N GLY A 182 3.57 -5.47 8.68
CA GLY A 182 3.72 -6.89 8.36
C GLY A 182 2.94 -7.86 9.24
N LYS A 183 2.30 -7.39 10.33
CA LYS A 183 1.59 -8.19 11.35
C LYS A 183 0.09 -7.92 11.45
N VAL A 184 -0.49 -7.12 10.55
CA VAL A 184 -1.89 -6.63 10.67
C VAL A 184 -2.96 -7.68 10.32
N TYR A 185 -2.64 -8.96 10.41
CA TYR A 185 -3.49 -10.07 9.95
C TYR A 185 -4.27 -10.78 11.06
N GLY A 186 -4.16 -10.31 12.28
CA GLY A 186 -4.91 -10.84 13.44
C GLY A 186 -4.39 -12.14 14.04
N ASP A 187 -3.33 -12.73 13.49
CA ASP A 187 -2.69 -13.96 13.99
C ASP A 187 -1.31 -13.72 14.65
N GLY A 188 -0.84 -12.46 14.64
CA GLY A 188 0.43 -12.07 15.24
C GLY A 188 1.68 -12.44 14.42
N LEU A 189 1.53 -13.10 13.27
CA LEU A 189 2.63 -13.50 12.41
C LEU A 189 3.03 -12.37 11.45
N MET A 190 4.30 -12.36 11.08
CA MET A 190 4.90 -11.46 10.09
C MET A 190 4.80 -12.09 8.69
N TYR A 191 4.18 -11.39 7.75
CA TYR A 191 4.05 -11.85 6.35
C TYR A 191 4.76 -10.94 5.35
N THR A 192 5.09 -9.71 5.74
CA THR A 192 5.73 -8.76 4.83
C THR A 192 6.83 -7.98 5.53
N LEU A 193 7.81 -7.51 4.76
CA LEU A 193 8.71 -6.42 5.17
C LEU A 193 8.46 -5.19 4.30
N PRO A 194 8.56 -3.98 4.87
CA PRO A 194 8.42 -2.76 4.11
C PRO A 194 9.63 -2.57 3.20
N MET A 195 9.43 -2.29 1.91
CA MET A 195 10.53 -2.00 0.99
C MET A 195 10.77 -0.50 0.83
N SER A 196 9.70 0.23 0.62
CA SER A 196 9.69 1.70 0.56
C SER A 196 8.28 2.17 0.86
N LYS A 197 8.12 3.29 1.53
CA LYS A 197 6.80 3.74 1.98
C LYS A 197 6.47 5.12 1.47
N SER A 198 5.19 5.37 1.30
CA SER A 198 4.61 6.68 1.01
C SER A 198 3.50 6.98 1.99
N THR A 199 3.01 8.19 1.91
CA THR A 199 1.82 8.65 2.63
C THR A 199 1.10 9.67 1.77
N GLU A 200 -0.06 10.10 2.19
CA GLU A 200 -0.69 11.28 1.61
C GLU A 200 -0.09 12.55 2.20
N VAL A 201 0.08 13.55 1.35
CA VAL A 201 0.53 14.90 1.72
C VAL A 201 -0.34 15.94 1.04
N LEU A 202 -0.38 17.13 1.60
CA LEU A 202 -1.01 18.30 1.01
C LEU A 202 -0.01 19.05 0.13
N TYR A 203 -0.26 19.07 -1.18
CA TYR A 203 0.39 19.99 -2.12
C TYR A 203 -0.45 21.26 -2.24
N TYR A 204 0.20 22.41 -2.25
CA TYR A 204 -0.51 23.69 -2.39
C TYR A 204 0.25 24.67 -3.29
N ASN A 205 -0.47 25.53 -3.98
CA ASN A 205 0.10 26.60 -4.78
C ASN A 205 0.67 27.68 -3.85
N LYS A 206 1.96 27.56 -3.51
CA LYS A 206 2.64 28.44 -2.58
C LYS A 206 2.61 29.91 -3.04
N THR A 207 2.81 30.13 -4.33
CA THR A 207 2.75 31.48 -4.93
C THR A 207 1.39 32.15 -4.69
N PHE A 208 0.29 31.41 -4.89
CA PHE A 208 -1.06 31.92 -4.66
C PHE A 208 -1.32 32.17 -3.18
N PHE A 209 -0.90 31.26 -2.30
CA PHE A 209 -1.06 31.39 -0.86
C PHE A 209 -0.34 32.64 -0.33
N GLU A 210 0.91 32.86 -0.72
CA GLU A 210 1.71 34.03 -0.32
C GLU A 210 1.10 35.33 -0.85
N ALA A 211 0.68 35.36 -2.13
CA ALA A 211 0.07 36.54 -2.73
C ALA A 211 -1.25 36.96 -2.07
N ASN A 212 -1.99 36.03 -1.47
CA ASN A 212 -3.28 36.29 -0.85
C ASN A 212 -3.23 36.19 0.68
N ASN A 213 -2.05 36.06 1.29
CA ASN A 213 -1.85 35.89 2.74
C ASN A 213 -2.66 34.73 3.34
N LEU A 214 -2.83 33.62 2.59
CA LEU A 214 -3.48 32.42 3.06
C LEU A 214 -2.53 31.61 3.93
N LYS A 215 -3.07 30.98 4.97
CA LYS A 215 -2.31 30.05 5.82
C LYS A 215 -2.49 28.62 5.32
N VAL A 216 -1.40 27.84 5.37
CA VAL A 216 -1.48 26.40 5.10
C VAL A 216 -2.28 25.74 6.22
N PRO A 217 -3.37 25.02 5.91
CA PRO A 217 -4.24 24.43 6.92
C PRO A 217 -3.56 23.23 7.60
N THR A 218 -3.70 23.14 8.91
CA THR A 218 -3.21 22.04 9.75
C THR A 218 -4.34 21.17 10.31
N THR A 219 -5.57 21.69 10.28
CA THR A 219 -6.78 20.99 10.68
C THR A 219 -7.81 21.00 9.56
N TRP A 220 -8.78 20.07 9.59
CA TRP A 220 -9.87 20.03 8.62
C TRP A 220 -10.78 21.26 8.72
N ILE A 221 -10.93 21.85 9.93
CA ILE A 221 -11.66 23.12 10.12
C ILE A 221 -10.93 24.25 9.38
N GLU A 222 -9.62 24.38 9.54
CA GLU A 222 -8.82 25.36 8.80
C GLU A 222 -8.84 25.08 7.29
N MET A 223 -8.90 23.82 6.87
CA MET A 223 -9.00 23.44 5.46
C MET A 223 -10.30 23.98 4.85
N GLU A 224 -11.44 23.81 5.53
CA GLU A 224 -12.71 24.37 5.07
C GLU A 224 -12.63 25.90 4.94
N GLU A 225 -12.11 26.57 5.96
CA GLU A 225 -11.97 28.03 5.96
C GLU A 225 -11.12 28.51 4.78
N VAL A 226 -9.97 27.86 4.51
CA VAL A 226 -9.10 28.18 3.38
C VAL A 226 -9.79 27.89 2.04
N CYS A 227 -10.48 26.76 1.91
CA CYS A 227 -11.26 26.45 0.71
C CYS A 227 -12.30 27.53 0.42
N ARG A 228 -13.05 28.00 1.42
CA ARG A 228 -14.03 29.08 1.28
C ARG A 228 -13.36 30.42 0.91
N GLN A 229 -12.20 30.74 1.47
CA GLN A 229 -11.44 31.93 1.10
C GLN A 229 -10.96 31.86 -0.37
N ILE A 230 -10.41 30.72 -0.80
CA ILE A 230 -9.98 30.48 -2.18
C ILE A 230 -11.20 30.61 -3.14
N LYS A 231 -12.32 30.00 -2.79
CA LYS A 231 -13.55 30.06 -3.58
C LYS A 231 -14.08 31.50 -3.74
N ALA A 232 -13.92 32.33 -2.72
CA ALA A 232 -14.29 33.74 -2.77
C ALA A 232 -13.34 34.56 -3.68
N LEU A 233 -12.05 34.22 -3.68
CA LEU A 233 -11.03 34.86 -4.54
C LEU A 233 -11.15 34.39 -5.99
N ASP A 234 -11.46 33.12 -6.21
CA ASP A 234 -11.62 32.50 -7.53
C ASP A 234 -12.85 31.59 -7.55
N PRO A 235 -14.02 32.12 -7.89
CA PRO A 235 -15.27 31.37 -7.89
C PRO A 235 -15.32 30.19 -8.88
N LYS A 236 -14.44 30.16 -9.88
CA LYS A 236 -14.35 29.05 -10.85
C LYS A 236 -13.52 27.87 -10.35
N SER A 237 -12.68 28.10 -9.35
CA SER A 237 -11.84 27.04 -8.79
C SER A 237 -12.67 25.98 -8.05
N ILE A 238 -12.12 24.79 -7.96
CA ILE A 238 -12.43 23.77 -6.94
C ILE A 238 -11.22 23.75 -6.02
N PRO A 239 -11.25 24.44 -4.87
CA PRO A 239 -10.09 24.73 -4.05
C PRO A 239 -9.22 23.51 -3.72
N LEU A 240 -9.84 22.34 -3.43
CA LEU A 240 -9.18 21.12 -3.01
C LEU A 240 -9.53 19.95 -3.92
N GLY A 241 -8.49 19.28 -4.44
CA GLY A 241 -8.58 17.93 -5.01
C GLY A 241 -8.09 16.87 -4.02
N TYR A 242 -8.69 15.69 -4.02
CA TYR A 242 -8.22 14.54 -3.23
C TYR A 242 -8.12 13.29 -4.11
N ASP A 243 -6.94 12.67 -4.17
CA ASP A 243 -6.63 11.62 -5.14
C ASP A 243 -7.12 10.21 -4.77
N SER A 244 -7.78 10.00 -3.60
CA SER A 244 -8.19 8.66 -3.17
C SER A 244 -9.33 8.73 -2.15
N GLU A 245 -10.54 8.38 -2.59
CA GLU A 245 -11.74 8.39 -1.74
C GLU A 245 -11.68 7.34 -0.64
N ASP A 246 -11.12 6.18 -0.94
CA ASP A 246 -10.95 5.09 0.02
C ASP A 246 -9.98 5.49 1.14
N ASN A 247 -8.84 6.07 0.79
CA ASN A 247 -7.89 6.57 1.78
C ASN A 247 -8.48 7.74 2.58
N MET A 248 -9.21 8.65 1.92
CA MET A 248 -9.91 9.75 2.59
C MET A 248 -10.87 9.21 3.64
N PHE A 249 -11.70 8.22 3.28
CA PHE A 249 -12.66 7.60 4.19
C PHE A 249 -11.95 6.92 5.38
N ILE A 250 -10.92 6.13 5.10
CA ILE A 250 -10.15 5.38 6.11
C ILE A 250 -9.41 6.35 7.05
N THR A 251 -8.79 7.39 6.49
CA THR A 251 -8.09 8.43 7.26
C THR A 251 -9.05 9.16 8.20
N MET A 252 -10.27 9.49 7.74
CA MET A 252 -11.27 10.11 8.60
C MET A 252 -11.70 9.17 9.73
N CYS A 253 -11.97 7.90 9.43
CA CYS A 253 -12.29 6.93 10.48
C CYS A 253 -11.19 6.87 11.55
N GLU A 254 -9.93 6.82 11.14
CA GLU A 254 -8.79 6.72 12.07
C GLU A 254 -8.58 8.01 12.86
N GLN A 255 -8.64 9.17 12.21
CA GLN A 255 -8.45 10.47 12.87
C GLN A 255 -9.53 10.80 13.89
N TYR A 256 -10.79 10.42 13.61
CA TYR A 256 -11.90 10.58 14.53
C TYR A 256 -12.01 9.45 15.57
N GLY A 257 -11.28 8.35 15.42
CA GLY A 257 -11.40 7.16 16.27
C GLY A 257 -12.68 6.36 16.01
N TYR A 258 -13.24 6.44 14.81
CA TYR A 258 -14.37 5.62 14.38
C TYR A 258 -13.88 4.29 13.81
N GLY A 259 -14.59 3.21 14.08
CA GLY A 259 -14.22 1.90 13.54
C GLY A 259 -14.36 1.87 12.01
N TYR A 260 -13.33 1.36 11.33
CA TYR A 260 -13.35 1.07 9.89
C TYR A 260 -13.49 -0.43 9.65
N THR A 261 -12.47 -1.21 9.95
CA THR A 261 -12.45 -2.67 9.83
C THR A 261 -11.72 -3.30 11.02
N SER A 262 -11.88 -4.63 11.20
CA SER A 262 -11.11 -5.41 12.18
C SER A 262 -10.76 -6.78 11.63
N ALA A 263 -9.51 -7.22 11.81
CA ALA A 263 -9.05 -8.57 11.51
C ALA A 263 -9.48 -9.58 12.58
N THR A 264 -9.91 -9.11 13.75
CA THR A 264 -10.31 -9.93 14.92
C THR A 264 -11.79 -9.77 15.24
N GLY A 265 -12.36 -10.67 16.03
CA GLY A 265 -13.77 -10.64 16.43
C GLY A 265 -14.73 -11.13 15.32
N ASP A 266 -16.02 -11.15 15.63
CA ASP A 266 -17.07 -11.65 14.74
C ASP A 266 -17.51 -10.63 13.71
N GLU A 267 -17.40 -9.32 14.02
CA GLU A 267 -17.70 -8.23 13.12
C GLU A 267 -16.42 -7.66 12.53
N LYS A 268 -16.28 -7.78 11.21
CA LYS A 268 -15.11 -7.34 10.46
C LYS A 268 -15.27 -5.94 9.85
N PHE A 269 -16.49 -5.52 9.56
CA PHE A 269 -16.82 -4.27 8.86
C PHE A 269 -17.45 -3.28 9.83
N LEU A 270 -16.65 -2.41 10.42
CA LEU A 270 -17.07 -1.48 11.48
C LEU A 270 -17.50 -0.11 10.94
N PHE A 271 -17.29 0.16 9.65
CA PHE A 271 -17.47 1.48 9.05
C PHE A 271 -18.93 1.97 9.01
N ASN A 272 -19.92 1.09 9.14
CA ASN A 272 -21.33 1.49 9.16
C ASN A 272 -21.73 2.03 10.56
N ASN A 273 -21.17 3.15 10.93
CA ASN A 273 -21.42 3.83 12.21
C ASN A 273 -21.84 5.29 12.01
N ASP A 274 -22.39 5.91 13.05
CA ASP A 274 -22.94 7.26 12.95
C ASP A 274 -21.86 8.32 12.70
N GLY A 275 -20.65 8.11 13.23
CA GLY A 275 -19.53 9.02 13.00
C GLY A 275 -19.10 9.05 11.53
N ALA A 276 -18.99 7.87 10.89
CA ALA A 276 -18.65 7.78 9.48
C ALA A 276 -19.74 8.40 8.59
N LYS A 277 -21.01 8.24 8.94
CA LYS A 277 -22.14 8.91 8.25
C LYS A 277 -22.05 10.42 8.39
N ALA A 278 -21.63 10.93 9.55
CA ALA A 278 -21.51 12.37 9.80
C ALA A 278 -20.44 13.02 8.92
N PHE A 279 -19.21 12.49 8.86
CA PHE A 279 -18.20 13.08 7.99
C PHE A 279 -18.54 12.91 6.50
N ALA A 280 -19.19 11.82 6.10
CA ALA A 280 -19.65 11.66 4.72
C ALA A 280 -20.69 12.73 4.33
N LYS A 281 -21.55 13.15 5.27
CA LYS A 281 -22.46 14.25 5.08
C LYS A 281 -21.74 15.59 4.98
N GLU A 282 -20.73 15.83 5.83
CA GLU A 282 -19.90 17.04 5.81
C GLU A 282 -19.17 17.21 4.48
N PHE A 283 -18.48 16.16 3.99
CA PHE A 283 -17.79 16.22 2.71
C PHE A 283 -18.74 16.32 1.52
N ARG A 284 -19.96 15.81 1.65
CA ARG A 284 -21.00 16.07 0.67
C ARG A 284 -21.30 17.57 0.57
N GLU A 285 -21.45 18.26 1.70
CA GLU A 285 -21.69 19.70 1.73
C GLU A 285 -20.52 20.46 1.07
N TRP A 286 -19.27 20.09 1.39
CA TRP A 286 -18.10 20.69 0.74
C TRP A 286 -18.09 20.48 -0.78
N HIS A 287 -18.46 19.29 -1.24
CA HIS A 287 -18.52 19.02 -2.68
C HIS A 287 -19.62 19.84 -3.36
N GLN A 288 -20.80 19.92 -2.76
CA GLN A 288 -21.92 20.69 -3.30
C GLN A 288 -21.67 22.21 -3.30
N ASP A 289 -20.91 22.71 -2.33
CA ASP A 289 -20.43 24.09 -2.30
C ASP A 289 -19.27 24.34 -3.31
N GLY A 290 -18.82 23.30 -4.02
CA GLY A 290 -17.73 23.36 -4.99
C GLY A 290 -16.36 23.60 -4.34
N LEU A 291 -16.17 23.20 -3.09
CA LEU A 291 -14.90 23.35 -2.36
C LEU A 291 -13.96 22.18 -2.56
N LEU A 292 -14.51 20.98 -2.81
CA LEU A 292 -13.79 19.70 -2.88
C LEU A 292 -14.28 18.88 -4.08
N THR A 293 -13.32 18.22 -4.75
CA THR A 293 -13.59 17.09 -5.63
C THR A 293 -12.57 15.98 -5.36
N THR A 294 -12.86 14.77 -5.88
CA THR A 294 -12.01 13.60 -5.71
C THR A 294 -11.70 12.96 -7.05
N GLU A 295 -10.78 11.98 -7.08
CA GLU A 295 -10.41 11.27 -8.31
C GLU A 295 -11.63 10.67 -9.02
N ALA A 296 -12.48 9.93 -8.31
CA ALA A 296 -13.66 9.30 -8.90
C ALA A 296 -14.70 10.31 -9.41
N LEU A 297 -14.85 11.45 -8.73
CA LEU A 297 -15.80 12.50 -9.13
C LEU A 297 -15.28 13.36 -10.29
N TYR A 298 -13.98 13.54 -10.36
CA TYR A 298 -13.32 14.26 -11.47
C TYR A 298 -13.10 13.36 -12.68
N GLY A 299 -12.93 12.05 -12.45
CA GLY A 299 -12.66 11.04 -13.49
C GLY A 299 -11.19 10.87 -13.85
N ALA A 300 -10.29 11.48 -13.09
CA ALA A 300 -8.83 11.38 -13.22
C ALA A 300 -8.16 11.86 -11.91
N TYR A 301 -6.85 11.64 -11.76
CA TYR A 301 -6.08 12.21 -10.64
C TYR A 301 -6.23 13.73 -10.56
N THR A 302 -6.51 14.24 -9.38
CA THR A 302 -6.76 15.66 -9.14
C THR A 302 -5.49 16.52 -9.24
N SER A 303 -4.31 15.92 -9.35
CA SER A 303 -3.07 16.58 -9.74
C SER A 303 -3.22 17.33 -11.09
N GLY A 304 -4.03 16.83 -12.01
CA GLY A 304 -4.38 17.51 -13.26
C GLY A 304 -5.10 18.83 -13.03
N LEU A 305 -6.02 18.90 -12.04
CA LEU A 305 -6.66 20.16 -11.64
C LEU A 305 -5.67 21.11 -10.95
N PHE A 306 -4.79 20.56 -10.11
CA PHE A 306 -3.81 21.36 -9.37
C PHE A 306 -2.79 22.02 -10.28
N THR A 307 -2.34 21.32 -11.33
CA THR A 307 -1.35 21.83 -12.29
C THR A 307 -1.96 22.61 -13.45
N GLU A 308 -3.31 22.70 -13.54
CA GLU A 308 -4.01 23.42 -14.59
C GLU A 308 -3.76 24.93 -14.54
N LEU A 309 -3.31 25.50 -15.64
CA LEU A 309 -2.97 26.92 -15.76
C LEU A 309 -4.11 27.75 -16.39
N ASP A 310 -5.00 27.12 -17.13
CA ASP A 310 -6.16 27.80 -17.71
C ASP A 310 -7.27 28.01 -16.67
N LYS A 311 -7.30 29.22 -16.11
CA LYS A 311 -8.30 29.61 -15.11
C LYS A 311 -9.72 29.79 -15.67
N SER A 312 -9.93 29.56 -16.95
CA SER A 312 -11.27 29.54 -17.55
C SER A 312 -11.99 28.22 -17.38
N ILE A 313 -11.25 27.13 -17.12
CA ILE A 313 -11.76 25.79 -16.87
C ILE A 313 -11.58 25.39 -15.41
N SER A 314 -12.02 24.19 -15.03
CA SER A 314 -11.87 23.66 -13.67
C SER A 314 -10.39 23.52 -13.31
N HIS A 315 -10.00 24.04 -12.15
CA HIS A 315 -8.65 24.01 -11.60
C HIS A 315 -8.69 24.04 -10.07
N SER A 316 -7.58 23.66 -9.41
CA SER A 316 -7.46 23.71 -7.97
C SER A 316 -6.22 24.46 -7.49
N TYR A 317 -6.17 24.78 -6.21
CA TYR A 317 -5.03 25.42 -5.55
C TYR A 317 -4.39 24.51 -4.49
N MET A 318 -5.05 23.42 -4.19
CA MET A 318 -4.58 22.40 -3.26
C MET A 318 -4.91 21.01 -3.82
N CYS A 319 -4.03 20.05 -3.55
CA CYS A 319 -4.23 18.64 -3.90
C CYS A 319 -3.71 17.77 -2.73
N ILE A 320 -4.51 16.86 -2.23
CA ILE A 320 -4.03 15.78 -1.34
C ILE A 320 -3.81 14.55 -2.20
N GLY A 321 -2.58 14.04 -2.18
CA GLY A 321 -2.20 12.88 -2.96
C GLY A 321 -0.94 12.21 -2.40
N SER A 322 -0.53 11.11 -3.01
CA SER A 322 0.61 10.32 -2.56
C SER A 322 1.93 11.10 -2.61
N SER A 323 2.76 10.93 -1.59
CA SER A 323 4.14 11.43 -1.58
C SER A 323 4.98 10.86 -2.74
N GLY A 324 4.69 9.63 -3.20
CA GLY A 324 5.28 9.04 -4.41
C GLY A 324 4.87 9.73 -5.73
N GLY A 325 3.84 10.57 -5.69
CA GLY A 325 3.31 11.33 -6.83
C GLY A 325 3.88 12.74 -7.02
N ALA A 326 4.92 13.12 -6.27
CA ALA A 326 5.45 14.49 -6.26
C ALA A 326 5.75 15.07 -7.67
N SER A 327 6.25 14.26 -8.59
CA SER A 327 6.58 14.72 -9.95
C SER A 327 5.35 15.13 -10.77
N TYR A 328 4.18 14.60 -10.47
CA TYR A 328 2.90 14.94 -11.12
C TYR A 328 2.28 16.24 -10.60
N GLN A 329 2.83 16.79 -9.53
CA GLN A 329 2.36 18.03 -8.89
C GLN A 329 3.13 19.27 -9.40
N ILE A 330 3.99 19.11 -10.40
CA ILE A 330 4.78 20.20 -10.96
C ILE A 330 4.02 20.79 -12.16
N PRO A 331 3.60 22.08 -12.09
CA PRO A 331 2.90 22.73 -13.21
C PRO A 331 3.81 22.94 -14.41
N ASP A 332 3.23 22.97 -15.60
CA ASP A 332 3.94 23.27 -16.84
C ASP A 332 4.70 24.61 -16.71
N ASN A 333 5.89 24.66 -17.31
CA ASN A 333 6.78 25.82 -17.27
C ASN A 333 7.09 26.34 -15.86
N LYS A 334 6.85 25.53 -14.83
CA LYS A 334 7.05 25.94 -13.42
C LYS A 334 6.31 27.25 -13.10
N ALA A 335 5.05 27.35 -13.54
CA ALA A 335 4.27 28.59 -13.52
C ALA A 335 3.97 29.12 -12.11
N PHE A 336 4.05 28.29 -11.08
CA PHE A 336 3.93 28.67 -9.69
C PHE A 336 4.78 27.75 -8.79
N GLU A 337 5.20 28.23 -7.63
CA GLU A 337 5.89 27.39 -6.64
C GLU A 337 4.90 26.46 -5.94
N VAL A 338 5.30 25.19 -5.80
CA VAL A 338 4.56 24.16 -5.05
C VAL A 338 5.12 24.06 -3.63
N GLY A 339 4.25 24.19 -2.64
CA GLY A 339 4.54 23.86 -1.26
C GLY A 339 4.01 22.47 -0.90
N VAL A 340 4.60 21.85 0.12
CA VAL A 340 4.17 20.56 0.66
C VAL A 340 3.95 20.69 2.16
N ALA A 341 2.87 20.11 2.66
CA ALA A 341 2.54 20.03 4.07
C ALA A 341 1.96 18.67 4.43
N SER A 342 1.88 18.35 5.71
CA SER A 342 1.12 17.17 6.16
C SER A 342 -0.36 17.31 5.85
N VAL A 343 -1.05 16.19 5.69
CA VAL A 343 -2.51 16.15 5.60
C VAL A 343 -3.11 16.79 6.86
N PRO A 344 -4.16 17.61 6.74
CA PRO A 344 -4.86 18.18 7.90
C PRO A 344 -5.30 17.12 8.89
N GLN A 345 -5.34 17.47 10.16
CA GLN A 345 -5.67 16.58 11.25
C GLN A 345 -6.97 16.98 11.93
N VAL A 346 -7.71 16.00 12.45
CA VAL A 346 -8.83 16.26 13.38
C VAL A 346 -8.27 16.72 14.72
N ASP A 347 -7.24 16.05 15.22
CA ASP A 347 -6.50 16.44 16.43
C ASP A 347 -4.99 16.50 16.14
N PRO A 348 -4.40 17.70 15.97
CA PRO A 348 -2.96 17.83 15.73
C PRO A 348 -2.07 17.35 16.89
N ALA A 349 -2.61 17.17 18.10
CA ALA A 349 -1.87 16.62 19.23
C ALA A 349 -1.69 15.09 19.13
N ASN A 350 -2.59 14.43 18.42
CA ASN A 350 -2.57 12.98 18.18
C ASN A 350 -2.70 12.69 16.67
N PRO A 351 -1.74 13.10 15.86
CA PRO A 351 -1.85 13.01 14.41
C PRO A 351 -1.90 11.55 13.94
N LYS A 352 -2.66 11.34 12.85
CA LYS A 352 -2.80 10.05 12.18
C LYS A 352 -2.61 10.22 10.68
N VAL A 353 -1.70 9.45 10.12
CA VAL A 353 -1.32 9.54 8.70
C VAL A 353 -1.30 8.12 8.11
N ILE A 354 -1.96 7.94 6.99
CA ILE A 354 -2.07 6.61 6.38
C ILE A 354 -0.70 6.15 5.83
N SER A 355 -0.30 4.91 6.17
CA SER A 355 0.86 4.26 5.57
C SER A 355 0.48 3.69 4.21
N GLN A 356 1.29 3.98 3.19
CA GLN A 356 1.14 3.50 1.83
C GLN A 356 2.48 3.01 1.28
N GLY A 357 2.49 2.54 0.03
CA GLY A 357 3.70 2.09 -0.66
C GLY A 357 4.00 0.61 -0.45
N PRO A 358 4.96 0.07 -1.22
CA PRO A 358 5.19 -1.36 -1.28
C PRO A 358 5.77 -1.94 -0.02
N SER A 359 5.16 -3.04 0.42
CA SER A 359 5.79 -4.09 1.17
C SER A 359 6.10 -5.27 0.26
N LEU A 360 7.02 -6.13 0.67
CA LEU A 360 7.39 -7.36 -0.02
C LEU A 360 6.82 -8.55 0.74
N CYS A 361 6.19 -9.48 0.02
CA CYS A 361 5.82 -10.80 0.53
C CYS A 361 6.59 -11.89 -0.18
N LEU A 362 6.81 -13.01 0.50
CA LEU A 362 7.37 -14.24 -0.07
C LEU A 362 6.24 -15.23 -0.35
N LEU A 363 6.33 -15.89 -1.48
CA LEU A 363 5.37 -16.88 -1.93
C LEU A 363 6.08 -18.22 -2.17
N LYS A 364 5.39 -19.32 -1.89
CA LYS A 364 5.95 -20.67 -1.99
C LYS A 364 5.01 -21.60 -2.74
N ASP A 365 5.57 -22.43 -3.59
CA ASP A 365 4.92 -23.58 -4.19
C ASP A 365 5.50 -24.90 -3.63
N GLN A 366 5.12 -26.03 -4.21
CA GLN A 366 5.56 -27.38 -3.81
C GLN A 366 6.58 -27.99 -4.79
N SER A 367 7.08 -27.23 -5.76
CA SER A 367 8.05 -27.75 -6.72
C SER A 367 9.40 -28.04 -6.06
N ASP A 368 10.20 -28.91 -6.70
CA ASP A 368 11.54 -29.23 -6.23
C ASP A 368 12.38 -27.96 -6.11
N GLY A 369 13.11 -27.84 -4.98
CA GLY A 369 13.92 -26.67 -4.68
C GLY A 369 13.15 -25.43 -4.19
N SER A 370 11.83 -25.50 -3.99
CA SER A 370 11.02 -24.35 -3.52
C SER A 370 11.51 -23.77 -2.20
N ASP A 371 12.02 -24.61 -1.26
CA ASP A 371 12.56 -24.11 0.00
C ASP A 371 13.82 -23.26 -0.19
N GLN A 372 14.71 -23.63 -1.12
CA GLN A 372 15.89 -22.83 -1.46
C GLN A 372 15.49 -21.54 -2.20
N ARG A 373 14.43 -21.55 -3.03
CA ARG A 373 13.89 -20.33 -3.62
C ARG A 373 13.33 -19.37 -2.57
N VAL A 374 12.62 -19.87 -1.56
CA VAL A 374 12.14 -19.03 -0.43
C VAL A 374 13.34 -18.43 0.32
N VAL A 375 14.37 -19.21 0.62
CA VAL A 375 15.57 -18.69 1.31
C VAL A 375 16.32 -17.67 0.45
N ALA A 376 16.48 -17.92 -0.85
CA ALA A 376 17.09 -16.98 -1.78
C ALA A 376 16.28 -15.68 -1.90
N SER A 377 14.94 -15.80 -2.00
CA SER A 377 14.03 -14.66 -2.02
C SER A 377 14.08 -13.87 -0.70
N TRP A 378 14.23 -14.54 0.44
CA TRP A 378 14.44 -13.91 1.72
C TRP A 378 15.75 -13.12 1.78
N LEU A 379 16.85 -13.66 1.30
CA LEU A 379 18.14 -12.93 1.25
C LEU A 379 18.03 -11.66 0.40
N PHE A 380 17.34 -11.74 -0.73
CA PHE A 380 17.09 -10.56 -1.58
C PHE A 380 16.14 -9.56 -0.91
N MET A 381 15.04 -10.03 -0.29
CA MET A 381 14.13 -9.18 0.49
C MET A 381 14.88 -8.48 1.63
N LYS A 382 15.68 -9.21 2.41
CA LYS A 382 16.52 -8.66 3.48
C LYS A 382 17.46 -7.58 2.92
N PHE A 383 18.15 -7.84 1.81
CA PHE A 383 19.01 -6.87 1.15
C PHE A 383 18.24 -5.59 0.79
N LEU A 384 17.11 -5.69 0.09
CA LEU A 384 16.32 -4.53 -0.32
C LEU A 384 15.79 -3.72 0.88
N THR A 385 15.50 -4.36 2.00
CA THR A 385 14.85 -3.71 3.15
C THR A 385 15.85 -3.16 4.18
N THR A 386 17.10 -3.65 4.19
CA THR A 386 18.10 -3.26 5.20
C THR A 386 19.39 -2.65 4.63
N ASP A 387 19.61 -2.69 3.30
CA ASP A 387 20.80 -2.08 2.69
C ASP A 387 20.64 -0.55 2.62
N LEU A 388 21.52 0.16 3.31
CA LEU A 388 21.48 1.61 3.42
C LEU A 388 21.59 2.32 2.05
N LEU A 389 22.42 1.78 1.15
CA LEU A 389 22.59 2.38 -0.18
C LEU A 389 21.36 2.20 -1.04
N PHE A 390 20.74 1.00 -1.01
CA PHE A 390 19.46 0.79 -1.68
C PHE A 390 18.40 1.75 -1.15
N GLN A 391 18.23 1.81 0.16
CA GLN A 391 17.18 2.60 0.79
C GLN A 391 17.32 4.11 0.48
N THR A 392 18.54 4.64 0.49
CA THR A 392 18.79 6.06 0.20
C THR A 392 18.71 6.39 -1.29
N ASP A 393 19.26 5.55 -2.16
CA ASP A 393 19.21 5.74 -3.63
C ASP A 393 17.78 5.62 -4.16
N PHE A 394 17.08 4.55 -3.79
CA PHE A 394 15.70 4.32 -4.22
C PHE A 394 14.77 5.45 -3.75
N SER A 395 14.88 5.88 -2.50
CA SER A 395 14.11 6.99 -1.96
C SER A 395 14.35 8.29 -2.74
N SER A 396 15.61 8.64 -2.99
CA SER A 396 15.96 9.88 -3.69
C SER A 396 15.45 9.93 -5.14
N ARG A 397 15.22 8.77 -5.77
CA ARG A 397 14.71 8.66 -7.14
C ARG A 397 13.20 8.59 -7.23
N SER A 398 12.54 8.07 -6.20
CA SER A 398 11.12 7.69 -6.25
C SER A 398 10.18 8.68 -5.54
N GLY A 399 10.66 9.38 -4.52
CA GLY A 399 9.80 10.11 -3.58
C GLY A 399 9.14 9.24 -2.52
N TYR A 400 9.41 7.92 -2.53
CA TYR A 400 9.09 7.05 -1.41
C TYR A 400 10.07 7.28 -0.26
N MET A 401 9.60 7.11 0.96
CA MET A 401 10.43 7.19 2.16
C MET A 401 11.24 5.91 2.34
N PRO A 402 12.50 6.00 2.81
CA PRO A 402 13.24 4.84 3.27
C PRO A 402 12.56 4.25 4.49
N VAL A 403 12.69 2.94 4.68
CA VAL A 403 12.01 2.21 5.76
C VAL A 403 12.87 2.04 7.01
N ILE A 404 14.16 2.42 6.94
CA ILE A 404 15.13 2.35 8.02
C ILE A 404 15.51 3.74 8.52
N GLN A 405 15.70 3.87 9.83
CA GLN A 405 16.01 5.15 10.50
C GLN A 405 17.42 5.65 10.14
N SER A 406 18.39 4.74 10.03
CA SER A 406 19.77 5.02 9.65
C SER A 406 19.91 5.70 8.28
N ALA A 407 18.94 5.52 7.37
CA ALA A 407 18.91 6.25 6.10
C ALA A 407 18.84 7.77 6.32
N GLN A 408 18.10 8.23 7.33
CA GLN A 408 17.96 9.67 7.66
C GLN A 408 19.25 10.25 8.28
N GLU A 409 20.06 9.40 8.90
CA GLU A 409 21.34 9.77 9.52
C GLU A 409 22.51 9.74 8.51
N ASN A 410 22.29 9.14 7.32
CA ASN A 410 23.27 9.17 6.25
C ASN A 410 23.52 10.61 5.77
N GLU A 411 24.75 11.11 5.86
CA GLU A 411 25.10 12.51 5.58
C GLU A 411 24.69 12.94 4.16
N THR A 412 24.92 12.11 3.16
CA THR A 412 24.59 12.43 1.77
C THR A 412 23.08 12.57 1.59
N TYR A 413 22.32 11.64 2.16
CA TYR A 413 20.86 11.64 2.09
C TYR A 413 20.25 12.78 2.92
N ALA A 414 20.75 13.05 4.14
CA ALA A 414 20.35 14.16 4.95
C ALA A 414 20.61 15.51 4.27
N ASN A 415 21.75 15.64 3.59
CA ASN A 415 22.06 16.82 2.78
C ASN A 415 21.09 16.99 1.61
N TRP A 416 20.69 15.88 0.95
CA TRP A 416 19.68 15.91 -0.09
C TRP A 416 18.30 16.36 0.44
N LEU A 417 17.85 15.82 1.57
CA LEU A 417 16.61 16.23 2.23
C LEU A 417 16.61 17.71 2.63
N ASN A 418 17.76 18.24 3.05
CA ASN A 418 17.89 19.63 3.49
C ASN A 418 18.02 20.65 2.35
N LYS A 419 18.32 20.20 1.13
CA LYS A 419 18.30 21.05 -0.09
C LYS A 419 16.89 21.36 -0.61
N ALA A 420 15.86 20.98 0.13
CA ALA A 420 14.47 21.01 -0.25
C ALA A 420 13.93 22.45 -0.48
N ASN A 421 14.34 23.08 -1.56
CA ASN A 421 13.81 24.35 -2.06
C ASN A 421 13.65 24.31 -3.57
N GLY A 422 12.44 24.63 -4.06
CA GLY A 422 12.10 24.69 -5.48
C GLY A 422 11.81 23.30 -6.11
N TYR A 423 11.45 23.32 -7.39
CA TYR A 423 10.95 22.12 -8.11
C TYR A 423 11.95 20.97 -8.20
N GLU A 424 13.25 21.28 -8.25
CA GLU A 424 14.30 20.25 -8.31
C GLU A 424 14.32 19.38 -7.05
N PHE A 425 13.71 19.88 -5.99
CA PHE A 425 13.70 19.26 -4.67
C PHE A 425 12.28 18.94 -4.16
N LEU A 426 11.24 19.05 -5.00
CA LEU A 426 9.87 18.75 -4.57
C LEU A 426 9.77 17.33 -3.98
N THR A 427 10.43 16.35 -4.62
CA THR A 427 10.54 14.99 -4.09
C THR A 427 11.16 14.96 -2.69
N ALA A 428 12.26 15.71 -2.47
CA ALA A 428 12.91 15.78 -1.17
C ALA A 428 12.01 16.44 -0.11
N MET A 429 11.30 17.51 -0.48
CA MET A 429 10.33 18.16 0.41
C MET A 429 9.23 17.20 0.83
N THR A 430 8.71 16.45 -0.11
CA THR A 430 7.62 15.49 0.10
C THR A 430 8.06 14.34 1.03
N VAL A 431 9.25 13.78 0.77
CA VAL A 431 9.86 12.75 1.64
C VAL A 431 10.10 13.31 3.04
N LYS A 432 10.60 14.53 3.15
CA LYS A 432 10.85 15.18 4.45
C LYS A 432 9.57 15.31 5.27
N VAL A 433 8.49 15.82 4.66
CA VAL A 433 7.18 15.94 5.33
C VAL A 433 6.68 14.56 5.77
N GLY A 434 6.81 13.53 4.93
CA GLY A 434 6.46 12.16 5.28
C GLY A 434 7.28 11.64 6.48
N LEU A 435 8.59 11.84 6.49
CA LEU A 435 9.47 11.40 7.58
C LEU A 435 9.20 12.13 8.91
N GLU A 436 8.76 13.37 8.87
CA GLU A 436 8.32 14.12 10.06
C GLU A 436 7.09 13.45 10.70
N ALA A 437 6.23 12.80 9.91
CA ALA A 437 5.05 12.09 10.37
C ALA A 437 5.32 10.65 10.87
N LYS A 438 6.58 10.19 10.91
CA LYS A 438 6.94 8.76 11.16
C LYS A 438 6.37 8.11 12.41
N LYS A 439 5.98 8.87 13.41
CA LYS A 439 5.35 8.37 14.65
C LYS A 439 3.82 8.27 14.56
N SER A 440 3.24 8.76 13.48
CA SER A 440 1.80 8.93 13.30
C SER A 440 1.22 7.98 12.26
N TYR A 441 2.06 7.12 11.68
CA TYR A 441 1.62 6.18 10.66
C TYR A 441 0.68 5.12 11.22
N PHE A 442 -0.39 4.87 10.49
CA PHE A 442 -1.29 3.76 10.73
C PHE A 442 -1.51 2.94 9.46
N THR A 443 -1.91 1.70 9.64
CA THR A 443 -2.32 0.78 8.57
C THR A 443 -3.57 0.06 9.04
N SER A 444 -4.56 -0.07 8.15
CA SER A 444 -5.78 -0.82 8.44
C SER A 444 -5.46 -2.31 8.60
N GLU A 445 -6.17 -2.99 9.51
CA GLU A 445 -6.08 -4.43 9.67
C GLU A 445 -6.54 -5.17 8.41
N ALA A 446 -5.80 -6.21 8.00
CA ALA A 446 -6.01 -6.97 6.80
C ALA A 446 -6.61 -8.35 7.09
N PHE A 447 -7.68 -8.67 6.36
CA PHE A 447 -8.38 -9.95 6.40
C PHE A 447 -9.03 -10.20 5.04
N VAL A 448 -9.59 -11.40 4.85
CA VAL A 448 -10.33 -11.67 3.62
C VAL A 448 -11.56 -10.78 3.52
N GLY A 449 -11.58 -9.96 2.47
CA GLY A 449 -12.60 -8.93 2.26
C GLY A 449 -12.17 -7.51 2.62
N SER A 450 -10.98 -7.28 3.22
CA SER A 450 -10.48 -5.92 3.49
C SER A 450 -10.22 -5.11 2.23
N SER A 451 -9.69 -5.75 1.16
CA SER A 451 -9.52 -5.11 -0.15
C SER A 451 -10.88 -4.68 -0.75
N LEU A 452 -11.89 -5.56 -0.67
CA LEU A 452 -13.25 -5.21 -1.09
C LEU A 452 -13.82 -4.06 -0.24
N ALA A 453 -13.62 -4.07 1.09
CA ALA A 453 -14.09 -3.01 1.96
C ALA A 453 -13.48 -1.66 1.57
N ARG A 454 -12.17 -1.62 1.28
CA ARG A 454 -11.46 -0.43 0.81
C ARG A 454 -12.12 0.13 -0.46
N GLU A 455 -12.26 -0.68 -1.49
CA GLU A 455 -12.93 -0.29 -2.74
C GLU A 455 -14.35 0.24 -2.50
N GLN A 456 -15.11 -0.48 -1.70
CA GLN A 456 -16.52 -0.18 -1.46
C GLN A 456 -16.74 1.10 -0.62
N VAL A 457 -15.85 1.43 0.32
CA VAL A 457 -15.97 2.70 1.06
C VAL A 457 -15.56 3.91 0.22
N GLY A 458 -14.63 3.73 -0.73
CA GLY A 458 -14.33 4.75 -1.74
C GLY A 458 -15.56 5.07 -2.60
N PHE A 459 -16.18 4.07 -3.18
CA PHE A 459 -17.43 4.24 -3.94
C PHE A 459 -18.56 4.82 -3.09
N LEU A 460 -18.67 4.39 -1.83
CA LEU A 460 -19.66 4.91 -0.89
C LEU A 460 -19.47 6.40 -0.67
N LEU A 461 -18.24 6.86 -0.39
CA LEU A 461 -17.96 8.28 -0.15
C LEU A 461 -18.26 9.11 -1.41
N ALA A 462 -17.76 8.70 -2.58
CA ALA A 462 -18.03 9.38 -3.85
C ALA A 462 -19.54 9.48 -4.14
N LYS A 463 -20.28 8.41 -3.88
CA LYS A 463 -21.74 8.39 -4.02
C LYS A 463 -22.42 9.32 -3.03
N CYS A 464 -22.00 9.33 -1.77
CA CYS A 464 -22.56 10.25 -0.76
C CYS A 464 -22.34 11.71 -1.16
N MET A 465 -21.20 12.05 -1.75
CA MET A 465 -20.85 13.40 -2.18
C MET A 465 -21.64 13.86 -3.40
N SER A 466 -21.83 13.01 -4.40
CA SER A 466 -22.37 13.40 -5.73
C SER A 466 -23.88 13.25 -5.89
N GLU A 467 -24.54 12.33 -5.18
CA GLU A 467 -25.95 12.02 -5.40
C GLU A 467 -26.87 13.18 -5.02
N THR A 468 -27.83 13.47 -5.88
CA THR A 468 -28.83 14.52 -5.62
C THR A 468 -30.03 13.94 -4.88
N THR A 469 -30.29 14.41 -3.66
CA THR A 469 -31.41 13.97 -2.84
C THR A 469 -31.91 15.09 -1.94
N THR A 470 -33.20 15.05 -1.59
CA THR A 470 -33.83 15.98 -0.62
C THR A 470 -33.83 15.42 0.80
N ASP A 471 -33.66 14.10 0.98
CA ASP A 471 -33.56 13.43 2.28
C ASP A 471 -32.18 12.84 2.45
N VAL A 472 -31.21 13.70 2.77
CA VAL A 472 -29.79 13.37 2.85
C VAL A 472 -29.50 12.32 3.92
N ASP A 473 -30.09 12.44 5.10
CA ASP A 473 -29.80 11.53 6.22
C ASP A 473 -30.29 10.11 5.92
N LYS A 474 -31.48 9.98 5.35
CA LYS A 474 -32.03 8.70 4.92
C LYS A 474 -31.17 8.09 3.81
N PHE A 475 -30.81 8.89 2.80
CA PHE A 475 -29.97 8.43 1.69
C PHE A 475 -28.61 7.90 2.17
N ILE A 476 -27.90 8.65 3.04
CA ILE A 476 -26.61 8.24 3.58
C ILE A 476 -26.78 6.94 4.39
N ALA A 477 -27.77 6.83 5.25
CA ALA A 477 -28.02 5.62 6.03
C ALA A 477 -28.25 4.39 5.12
N GLU A 478 -29.08 4.52 4.07
CA GLU A 478 -29.36 3.45 3.11
C GLU A 478 -28.12 3.09 2.28
N ALA A 479 -27.27 4.06 1.89
CA ALA A 479 -26.03 3.84 1.16
C ALA A 479 -25.02 3.05 2.01
N PHE A 480 -24.82 3.43 3.28
CA PHE A 480 -23.96 2.72 4.23
C PHE A 480 -24.45 1.29 4.48
N ASP A 481 -25.75 1.09 4.70
CA ASP A 481 -26.33 -0.24 4.89
C ASP A 481 -26.16 -1.15 3.67
N ALA A 482 -26.33 -0.60 2.47
CA ALA A 482 -26.14 -1.35 1.22
C ALA A 482 -24.69 -1.77 1.03
N THR A 483 -23.74 -0.85 1.27
CA THR A 483 -22.30 -1.11 1.20
C THR A 483 -21.88 -2.16 2.21
N TYR A 484 -22.31 -2.03 3.47
CA TYR A 484 -22.05 -3.02 4.51
C TYR A 484 -22.54 -4.41 4.12
N LYS A 485 -23.79 -4.52 3.63
CA LYS A 485 -24.36 -5.79 3.16
C LYS A 485 -23.55 -6.39 2.01
N THR A 486 -23.09 -5.55 1.07
CA THR A 486 -22.23 -6.00 -0.05
C THR A 486 -20.91 -6.59 0.47
N CYS A 487 -20.25 -5.91 1.40
CA CYS A 487 -19.02 -6.41 2.02
C CYS A 487 -19.26 -7.75 2.74
N LYS A 488 -20.30 -7.84 3.56
CA LYS A 488 -20.66 -9.09 4.30
C LYS A 488 -20.95 -10.26 3.37
N GLN A 489 -21.63 -10.04 2.26
CA GLN A 489 -22.03 -11.10 1.31
C GLN A 489 -20.87 -11.61 0.46
N LYS A 490 -19.89 -10.75 0.13
CA LYS A 490 -18.79 -11.09 -0.77
C LYS A 490 -17.50 -11.49 -0.05
N ALA A 491 -17.37 -11.19 1.23
CA ALA A 491 -16.20 -11.55 2.04
C ALA A 491 -16.33 -12.92 2.74
N GLY A 492 -17.51 -13.49 2.76
CA GLY A 492 -17.81 -14.81 3.33
C GLY A 492 -17.91 -15.84 2.28
#